data_69b6dc8f7e3c5d0f5f492a77c976c40f
#
_entry.id   69b6dc8f7e3c5d0f5f492a77c976c40f
#
_cell.length_a   1.000
_cell.length_b   1.000
_cell.length_c   1.000
_cell.angle_alpha   90.00
_cell.angle_beta   90.00
_cell.angle_gamma   90.00
#
_symmetry.space_group_name_H-M   'P 1'
#
loop_
_entity.id
_entity.type
_entity.pdbx_description
1 polymer ?
#
loop_
_entity_poly.entity_id
_entity_poly.type
_entity_poly.pdbx_seq_one_letter_code
_entity_poly.pdbx_strand_id
1 'polypeptide(L)'
;MHLPLRRVLACAATAALAAGGLAATAGHAATAAPAKRLVDDFNGDGYGDVVLNLRLYSTSTFNKSGAVTVLYGSASGLSSTHRKLITESTAGIPGTAESTDWFGTATTTGDFDGDGYADLAVSAPGEDYTAGGTSWKDAGQVKLIWGGPNGLTSHGATTVKLGTPAVQGLLAGNDLASGDFNGDGKRDLVVGNGRGGEAGSVLLGPIDRTGTPASRKPLGVDTGEPSYADTMLATGDVTGDGVTDLLVSWDTGTLDPTNKIHVLRGGAAGFTDAGYLKDSAGNPLNHRQSERLAIGDLDRDGHDDVVVPQPIALNHKGEFLVVYGGTNGQDPNRKPVHFSQDTPGVPDTNSDVGSDHFGKQVTVGDVDADGYPDVIATSPDENHSNLTDPGKVTVLRGGPGGLTGSGATAFTQNTPGVPGEAIRYGGFGMSAKSTDVNGDGRADALIGVFTVHPGGADGYTGGLWVLPGSATGTTATGSKAFPPTSLGFADTSTFEVGASFNR
;
A
#
# COMPACT_ATOMS: atom_id res chain seq x y z
N MET A 1 82.31 21.71 -40.16
CA MET A 1 82.64 21.15 -41.46
C MET A 1 81.35 20.58 -42.05
N HIS A 2 80.84 21.20 -43.16
CA HIS A 2 79.79 20.79 -44.07
C HIS A 2 78.32 20.75 -43.62
N LEU A 3 77.63 21.88 -43.81
CA LEU A 3 76.34 22.01 -44.50
C LEU A 3 76.54 21.53 -45.99
N PRO A 4 75.47 21.24 -46.78
CA PRO A 4 74.14 21.80 -46.94
C PRO A 4 73.10 20.74 -47.40
N LEU A 5 71.83 20.95 -47.59
CA LEU A 5 71.12 21.64 -48.66
C LEU A 5 69.62 21.52 -48.52
N ARG A 6 68.98 22.67 -48.71
CA ARG A 6 67.53 22.81 -48.93
C ARG A 6 67.09 22.11 -50.22
N ARG A 7 65.87 21.53 -50.24
CA ARG A 7 65.01 21.61 -51.44
C ARG A 7 63.55 21.90 -51.06
N VAL A 8 63.11 23.00 -51.51
CA VAL A 8 61.74 23.45 -51.67
C VAL A 8 61.16 22.77 -52.91
N LEU A 9 59.96 22.28 -52.88
CA LEU A 9 59.16 22.08 -54.08
C LEU A 9 57.73 22.49 -53.80
N ALA A 10 57.24 23.36 -54.67
CA ALA A 10 55.95 24.03 -54.59
C ALA A 10 54.86 23.27 -55.33
N CYS A 11 53.68 23.54 -54.91
CA CYS A 11 52.39 23.61 -55.61
C CYS A 11 52.03 22.63 -56.71
N ALA A 12 50.89 21.95 -56.53
CA ALA A 12 49.81 21.99 -57.53
C ALA A 12 48.48 21.74 -56.84
N ALA A 13 47.60 22.76 -56.92
CA ALA A 13 46.21 22.66 -56.53
C ALA A 13 45.44 21.98 -57.68
N THR A 14 44.76 20.89 -57.40
CA THR A 14 43.70 20.36 -58.26
C THR A 14 42.39 20.27 -57.42
N ALA A 15 41.45 21.10 -57.80
CA ALA A 15 40.08 21.08 -57.28
C ALA A 15 39.38 19.84 -57.89
N ALA A 16 39.00 18.92 -57.03
CA ALA A 16 38.03 17.86 -57.37
C ALA A 16 36.73 18.12 -56.58
N LEU A 17 35.68 18.47 -57.28
CA LEU A 17 34.33 18.43 -56.78
C LEU A 17 33.99 16.95 -56.47
N ALA A 18 33.86 16.61 -55.19
CA ALA A 18 33.24 15.38 -54.77
C ALA A 18 31.90 15.68 -54.16
N ALA A 19 30.84 15.18 -54.78
CA ALA A 19 29.48 15.20 -54.23
C ALA A 19 29.48 14.43 -52.89
N GLY A 20 29.42 15.19 -51.79
CA GLY A 20 29.28 14.62 -50.47
C GLY A 20 27.84 14.14 -50.23
N GLY A 21 27.65 12.83 -50.30
CA GLY A 21 26.47 12.21 -49.73
C GLY A 21 26.45 12.43 -48.23
N LEU A 22 25.43 13.11 -47.68
CA LEU A 22 25.13 13.08 -46.27
C LEU A 22 24.77 11.64 -45.90
N ALA A 23 25.67 10.92 -45.29
CA ALA A 23 25.35 9.76 -44.50
C ALA A 23 24.69 10.27 -43.24
N ALA A 24 23.36 10.25 -43.21
CA ALA A 24 22.60 10.38 -41.97
C ALA A 24 22.99 9.19 -41.09
N THR A 25 23.86 9.44 -40.11
CA THR A 25 23.99 8.51 -38.98
C THR A 25 22.63 8.49 -38.31
N ALA A 26 21.86 7.43 -38.56
CA ALA A 26 20.74 7.09 -37.73
C ALA A 26 21.28 6.93 -36.30
N GLY A 27 21.19 7.99 -35.51
CA GLY A 27 21.34 7.89 -34.08
C GLY A 27 20.33 6.84 -33.62
N HIS A 28 20.83 5.71 -33.14
CA HIS A 28 19.99 4.82 -32.36
C HIS A 28 19.50 5.68 -31.20
N ALA A 29 18.21 6.05 -31.23
CA ALA A 29 17.54 6.53 -30.03
C ALA A 29 17.78 5.43 -29.01
N ALA A 30 18.54 5.75 -27.97
CA ALA A 30 18.59 4.86 -26.82
C ALA A 30 17.14 4.65 -26.42
N THR A 31 16.64 3.44 -26.58
CA THR A 31 15.38 3.04 -25.98
C THR A 31 15.57 3.31 -24.51
N ALA A 32 14.86 4.32 -23.99
CA ALA A 32 14.77 4.53 -22.55
C ALA A 32 14.44 3.14 -21.97
N ALA A 33 15.16 2.74 -20.93
CA ALA A 33 14.78 1.56 -20.17
C ALA A 33 13.29 1.74 -19.83
N PRO A 34 12.47 0.69 -19.98
CA PRO A 34 11.06 0.80 -19.64
C PRO A 34 10.97 1.37 -18.23
N ALA A 35 10.24 2.47 -18.08
CA ALA A 35 9.99 3.06 -16.76
C ALA A 35 9.50 1.92 -15.86
N LYS A 36 10.04 1.84 -14.63
CA LYS A 36 9.61 0.83 -13.66
C LYS A 36 8.09 1.00 -13.50
N ARG A 37 7.32 0.04 -13.99
CA ARG A 37 5.86 0.11 -13.91
C ARG A 37 5.46 0.14 -12.44
N LEU A 38 4.60 1.09 -12.10
CA LEU A 38 4.03 1.18 -10.76
C LEU A 38 3.06 0.00 -10.57
N VAL A 39 3.05 -0.55 -9.38
CA VAL A 39 2.19 -1.71 -9.04
C VAL A 39 0.70 -1.34 -8.98
N ASP A 40 0.37 -0.05 -9.00
CA ASP A 40 -0.96 0.52 -8.93
C ASP A 40 -1.29 1.43 -10.15
N ASP A 41 -0.58 1.28 -11.26
CA ASP A 41 -0.86 1.96 -12.52
C ASP A 41 -1.76 1.09 -13.41
N PHE A 42 -3.09 1.26 -13.25
CA PHE A 42 -4.09 0.44 -13.93
C PHE A 42 -4.25 0.77 -15.41
N ASN A 43 -3.83 1.96 -15.85
CA ASN A 43 -3.99 2.44 -17.21
C ASN A 43 -2.68 2.53 -18.01
N GLY A 44 -1.53 2.29 -17.34
CA GLY A 44 -0.21 2.29 -17.96
C GLY A 44 0.29 3.67 -18.33
N ASP A 45 -0.23 4.74 -17.71
CA ASP A 45 0.14 6.12 -18.03
C ASP A 45 1.33 6.66 -17.20
N GLY A 46 1.82 5.87 -16.26
CA GLY A 46 3.00 6.16 -15.44
C GLY A 46 2.72 6.93 -14.15
N TYR A 47 1.46 7.11 -13.78
CA TYR A 47 1.02 7.74 -12.53
C TYR A 47 0.41 6.69 -11.61
N GLY A 48 0.66 6.81 -10.31
CA GLY A 48 0.05 5.93 -9.33
C GLY A 48 -1.45 6.19 -9.20
N ASP A 49 -2.25 5.13 -9.33
CA ASP A 49 -3.69 5.16 -9.11
C ASP A 49 -4.01 4.77 -7.66
N VAL A 50 -5.15 5.20 -7.17
CA VAL A 50 -5.52 5.00 -5.76
C VAL A 50 -6.89 4.31 -5.66
N VAL A 51 -6.95 3.27 -4.85
CA VAL A 51 -8.20 2.59 -4.52
C VAL A 51 -8.58 2.92 -3.08
N LEU A 52 -9.77 3.45 -2.90
CA LEU A 52 -10.40 3.61 -1.58
C LEU A 52 -11.35 2.43 -1.36
N ASN A 53 -11.13 1.73 -0.27
CA ASN A 53 -11.95 0.60 0.15
C ASN A 53 -13.17 1.10 0.92
N LEU A 54 -14.35 0.69 0.51
CA LEU A 54 -15.64 1.14 1.04
C LEU A 54 -16.46 -0.08 1.50
N ARG A 55 -15.88 -0.91 2.38
CA ARG A 55 -16.50 -2.18 2.81
C ARG A 55 -17.90 -2.02 3.46
N LEU A 56 -18.17 -0.85 4.05
CA LEU A 56 -19.46 -0.55 4.68
C LEU A 56 -20.45 0.12 3.71
N TYR A 57 -20.07 0.28 2.44
CA TYR A 57 -20.95 0.87 1.44
C TYR A 57 -22.27 0.09 1.36
N SER A 58 -23.37 0.83 1.39
CA SER A 58 -24.71 0.27 1.32
C SER A 58 -25.48 0.89 0.16
N THR A 59 -26.28 0.10 -0.50
CA THR A 59 -27.26 0.56 -1.48
C THR A 59 -28.63 0.66 -0.83
N SER A 60 -29.62 1.16 -1.55
CA SER A 60 -31.02 1.13 -1.08
C SER A 60 -31.57 -0.30 -0.88
N THR A 61 -30.92 -1.30 -1.46
CA THR A 61 -31.37 -2.70 -1.45
C THR A 61 -30.53 -3.55 -0.50
N PHE A 62 -29.22 -3.31 -0.46
CA PHE A 62 -28.27 -4.17 0.26
C PHE A 62 -27.48 -3.35 1.28
N ASN A 63 -27.52 -3.79 2.54
CA ASN A 63 -26.78 -3.17 3.64
C ASN A 63 -25.35 -3.74 3.69
N LYS A 64 -24.32 -2.87 3.69
CA LYS A 64 -22.91 -3.27 3.76
C LYS A 64 -22.51 -4.28 2.67
N SER A 65 -23.08 -4.14 1.47
CA SER A 65 -22.65 -4.95 0.32
C SER A 65 -21.21 -4.61 -0.12
N GLY A 66 -20.76 -3.41 0.20
CA GLY A 66 -19.40 -2.97 -0.07
C GLY A 66 -19.19 -2.38 -1.47
N ALA A 67 -18.07 -1.68 -1.62
CA ALA A 67 -17.62 -1.07 -2.87
C ALA A 67 -16.13 -0.77 -2.83
N VAL A 68 -15.56 -0.46 -3.96
CA VAL A 68 -14.28 0.25 -4.10
C VAL A 68 -14.46 1.46 -5.00
N THR A 69 -13.74 2.54 -4.73
CA THR A 69 -13.63 3.65 -5.67
C THR A 69 -12.18 3.86 -6.08
N VAL A 70 -11.95 3.95 -7.38
CA VAL A 70 -10.62 4.15 -7.95
C VAL A 70 -10.51 5.60 -8.40
N LEU A 71 -9.42 6.27 -8.01
CA LEU A 71 -9.03 7.58 -8.52
C LEU A 71 -7.76 7.41 -9.33
N TYR A 72 -7.79 7.88 -10.57
CA TYR A 72 -6.64 7.80 -11.46
C TYR A 72 -5.68 8.97 -11.24
N GLY A 73 -4.38 8.65 -11.21
CA GLY A 73 -3.30 9.62 -11.18
C GLY A 73 -3.19 10.40 -12.48
N SER A 74 -2.42 11.46 -12.46
CA SER A 74 -2.10 12.26 -13.64
C SER A 74 -0.99 13.26 -13.31
N ALA A 75 -0.38 13.91 -14.30
CA ALA A 75 0.60 15.00 -14.11
C ALA A 75 0.13 16.14 -13.17
N SER A 76 -1.17 16.26 -12.93
CA SER A 76 -1.73 17.17 -11.94
C SER A 76 -2.14 16.49 -10.63
N GLY A 77 -1.75 15.24 -10.41
CA GLY A 77 -2.18 14.39 -9.31
C GLY A 77 -3.61 13.87 -9.47
N LEU A 78 -4.22 13.42 -8.39
CA LEU A 78 -5.58 12.86 -8.38
C LEU A 78 -6.64 13.90 -8.77
N SER A 79 -7.75 13.39 -9.36
CA SER A 79 -8.93 14.19 -9.72
C SER A 79 -10.23 13.44 -9.40
N SER A 80 -11.19 14.12 -8.82
CA SER A 80 -12.53 13.57 -8.57
C SER A 80 -13.34 13.30 -9.84
N THR A 81 -12.95 13.87 -10.97
CA THR A 81 -13.58 13.62 -12.28
C THR A 81 -13.05 12.38 -12.98
N HIS A 82 -11.82 11.97 -12.66
CA HIS A 82 -11.21 10.73 -13.14
C HIS A 82 -11.29 9.66 -12.05
N ARG A 83 -12.48 9.11 -11.87
CA ARG A 83 -12.75 8.08 -10.86
C ARG A 83 -13.72 7.02 -11.35
N LYS A 84 -13.70 5.86 -10.73
CA LYS A 84 -14.60 4.75 -11.00
C LYS A 84 -15.08 4.10 -9.71
N LEU A 85 -16.39 4.09 -9.49
CA LEU A 85 -17.03 3.31 -8.42
C LEU A 85 -17.32 1.90 -8.94
N ILE A 86 -16.92 0.88 -8.22
CA ILE A 86 -17.13 -0.52 -8.54
C ILE A 86 -17.78 -1.22 -7.35
N THR A 87 -18.87 -1.91 -7.61
CA THR A 87 -19.60 -2.77 -6.67
C THR A 87 -19.84 -4.13 -7.32
N GLU A 88 -20.29 -5.11 -6.61
CA GLU A 88 -20.69 -6.40 -7.21
C GLU A 88 -21.88 -6.26 -8.16
N SER A 89 -22.73 -5.23 -8.00
CA SER A 89 -23.79 -4.89 -8.95
C SER A 89 -23.29 -4.21 -10.23
N THR A 90 -22.01 -3.88 -10.34
CA THR A 90 -21.43 -3.28 -11.54
C THR A 90 -21.42 -4.32 -12.67
N ALA A 91 -21.98 -3.95 -13.82
CA ALA A 91 -22.09 -4.86 -14.97
C ALA A 91 -20.71 -5.45 -15.34
N GLY A 92 -20.61 -6.77 -15.39
CA GLY A 92 -19.39 -7.51 -15.71
C GLY A 92 -18.60 -7.98 -14.48
N ILE A 93 -18.90 -7.53 -13.28
CA ILE A 93 -18.37 -8.13 -12.05
C ILE A 93 -19.14 -9.43 -11.79
N PRO A 94 -18.45 -10.57 -11.60
CA PRO A 94 -19.12 -11.84 -11.31
C PRO A 94 -19.65 -11.88 -9.88
N GLY A 95 -20.77 -12.53 -9.67
CA GLY A 95 -21.46 -12.64 -8.37
C GLY A 95 -22.80 -11.91 -8.39
N THR A 96 -23.41 -11.83 -7.24
CA THR A 96 -24.66 -11.09 -6.99
C THR A 96 -24.50 -10.37 -5.67
N ALA A 97 -24.62 -9.05 -5.68
CA ALA A 97 -24.50 -8.29 -4.45
C ALA A 97 -25.57 -8.70 -3.43
N GLU A 98 -25.16 -8.98 -2.23
CA GLU A 98 -26.00 -9.33 -1.09
C GLU A 98 -25.66 -8.41 0.10
N SER A 99 -26.45 -8.50 1.16
CA SER A 99 -26.15 -7.74 2.38
C SER A 99 -25.02 -8.43 3.15
N THR A 100 -24.03 -7.64 3.57
CA THR A 100 -22.87 -8.10 4.34
C THR A 100 -21.84 -8.93 3.55
N ASP A 101 -21.79 -8.79 2.22
CA ASP A 101 -20.69 -9.38 1.42
C ASP A 101 -19.36 -8.67 1.70
N TRP A 102 -19.45 -7.39 2.10
CA TRP A 102 -18.29 -6.53 2.38
C TRP A 102 -17.29 -6.48 1.22
N PHE A 103 -17.79 -6.40 -0.02
CA PHE A 103 -16.92 -6.21 -1.19
C PHE A 103 -16.01 -4.98 -0.99
N GLY A 104 -14.70 -5.14 -1.23
CA GLY A 104 -13.72 -4.12 -0.94
C GLY A 104 -13.24 -4.10 0.52
N THR A 105 -13.36 -5.19 1.26
CA THR A 105 -12.72 -5.32 2.59
C THR A 105 -11.21 -5.22 2.49
N ALA A 106 -10.62 -5.97 1.56
CA ALA A 106 -9.22 -5.87 1.23
C ALA A 106 -9.04 -5.76 -0.29
N THR A 107 -7.99 -5.04 -0.69
CA THR A 107 -7.57 -4.92 -2.08
C THR A 107 -6.05 -4.98 -2.17
N THR A 108 -5.54 -5.56 -3.24
CA THR A 108 -4.13 -5.51 -3.62
C THR A 108 -4.00 -5.42 -5.13
N THR A 109 -2.86 -4.93 -5.60
CA THR A 109 -2.63 -4.60 -7.00
C THR A 109 -1.44 -5.37 -7.57
N GLY A 110 -1.43 -5.58 -8.87
CA GLY A 110 -0.32 -6.20 -9.57
C GLY A 110 -0.72 -6.66 -10.97
N ASP A 111 0.23 -6.88 -11.82
CA ASP A 111 0.02 -7.45 -13.15
C ASP A 111 -0.14 -8.97 -13.02
N PHE A 112 -1.37 -9.43 -12.72
CA PHE A 112 -1.63 -10.85 -12.42
C PHE A 112 -1.70 -11.73 -13.66
N ASP A 113 -2.08 -11.19 -14.83
CA ASP A 113 -2.14 -11.98 -16.07
C ASP A 113 -0.91 -11.79 -16.98
N GLY A 114 -0.02 -10.86 -16.65
CA GLY A 114 1.23 -10.61 -17.36
C GLY A 114 1.06 -9.77 -18.63
N ASP A 115 -0.02 -8.98 -18.75
CA ASP A 115 -0.28 -8.14 -19.91
C ASP A 115 0.40 -6.76 -19.84
N GLY A 116 0.94 -6.46 -18.67
CA GLY A 116 1.73 -5.27 -18.39
C GLY A 116 0.95 -4.07 -17.85
N TYR A 117 -0.30 -4.21 -17.51
CA TYR A 117 -1.09 -3.25 -16.74
C TYR A 117 -1.27 -3.78 -15.33
N ALA A 118 -1.34 -2.90 -14.36
CA ALA A 118 -1.73 -3.35 -13.02
C ALA A 118 -3.21 -3.76 -13.02
N ASP A 119 -3.52 -4.86 -12.35
CA ASP A 119 -4.86 -5.36 -12.10
C ASP A 119 -5.23 -5.10 -10.64
N LEU A 120 -6.52 -5.18 -10.32
CA LEU A 120 -7.02 -5.03 -8.97
C LEU A 120 -7.67 -6.33 -8.47
N ALA A 121 -7.11 -6.91 -7.42
CA ALA A 121 -7.76 -7.95 -6.64
C ALA A 121 -8.64 -7.30 -5.56
N VAL A 122 -9.91 -7.69 -5.50
CA VAL A 122 -10.89 -7.19 -4.53
C VAL A 122 -11.53 -8.35 -3.81
N SER A 123 -11.54 -8.33 -2.50
CA SER A 123 -12.18 -9.35 -1.69
C SER A 123 -13.62 -9.01 -1.32
N ALA A 124 -14.42 -10.05 -1.13
CA ALA A 124 -15.76 -10.04 -0.53
C ALA A 124 -15.82 -11.20 0.47
N PRO A 125 -15.33 -11.01 1.72
CA PRO A 125 -15.21 -12.12 2.68
C PRO A 125 -16.55 -12.63 3.18
N GLY A 126 -17.63 -11.83 3.11
CA GLY A 126 -18.98 -12.27 3.45
C GLY A 126 -19.73 -13.01 2.32
N GLU A 127 -19.12 -13.10 1.14
CA GLU A 127 -19.74 -13.73 -0.03
C GLU A 127 -20.01 -15.22 0.19
N ASP A 128 -21.21 -15.66 -0.16
CA ASP A 128 -21.62 -17.07 -0.15
C ASP A 128 -21.01 -17.81 -1.36
N TYR A 129 -20.51 -19.01 -1.13
CA TYR A 129 -20.02 -19.86 -2.21
C TYR A 129 -20.98 -21.03 -2.44
N THR A 130 -21.43 -21.25 -3.68
CA THR A 130 -22.32 -22.34 -4.04
C THR A 130 -21.70 -23.20 -5.14
N ALA A 131 -21.60 -24.49 -4.91
CA ALA A 131 -21.16 -25.47 -5.89
C ALA A 131 -21.83 -26.83 -5.66
N GLY A 132 -22.18 -27.52 -6.74
CA GLY A 132 -22.78 -28.86 -6.69
C GLY A 132 -24.08 -28.95 -5.89
N GLY A 133 -24.81 -27.84 -5.74
CA GLY A 133 -26.06 -27.78 -4.96
C GLY A 133 -25.85 -27.59 -3.45
N THR A 134 -24.63 -27.38 -3.01
CA THR A 134 -24.28 -27.00 -1.62
C THR A 134 -23.88 -25.53 -1.58
N SER A 135 -24.40 -24.79 -0.59
CA SER A 135 -24.02 -23.41 -0.32
C SER A 135 -23.24 -23.34 1.01
N TRP A 136 -22.12 -22.60 0.98
CA TRP A 136 -21.30 -22.27 2.15
C TRP A 136 -21.40 -20.77 2.40
N LYS A 137 -22.09 -20.41 3.49
CA LYS A 137 -22.28 -19.02 3.88
C LYS A 137 -20.99 -18.41 4.37
N ASP A 138 -20.77 -17.13 4.03
CA ASP A 138 -19.61 -16.36 4.43
C ASP A 138 -18.29 -17.12 4.15
N ALA A 139 -18.23 -17.86 3.05
CA ALA A 139 -17.01 -18.59 2.66
C ALA A 139 -15.92 -17.63 2.16
N GLY A 140 -16.35 -16.51 1.60
CA GLY A 140 -15.51 -15.48 1.02
C GLY A 140 -15.08 -15.76 -0.41
N GLN A 141 -14.90 -14.69 -1.16
CA GLN A 141 -14.43 -14.74 -2.54
C GLN A 141 -13.47 -13.56 -2.84
N VAL A 142 -12.67 -13.72 -3.90
CA VAL A 142 -11.82 -12.68 -4.44
C VAL A 142 -12.14 -12.50 -5.93
N LYS A 143 -12.30 -11.26 -6.37
CA LYS A 143 -12.52 -10.89 -7.76
C LYS A 143 -11.26 -10.24 -8.31
N LEU A 144 -10.87 -10.56 -9.55
CA LEU A 144 -9.86 -9.83 -10.31
C LEU A 144 -10.56 -8.92 -11.32
N ILE A 145 -10.18 -7.65 -11.30
CA ILE A 145 -10.63 -6.61 -12.20
C ILE A 145 -9.42 -6.14 -12.99
N TRP A 146 -9.47 -6.37 -14.30
CA TRP A 146 -8.31 -6.24 -15.15
C TRP A 146 -8.00 -4.80 -15.51
N GLY A 147 -6.72 -4.44 -15.48
CA GLY A 147 -6.19 -3.21 -16.04
C GLY A 147 -6.19 -3.18 -17.56
N GLY A 148 -5.82 -2.06 -18.13
CA GLY A 148 -5.70 -1.87 -19.57
C GLY A 148 -5.64 -0.40 -19.94
N PRO A 149 -5.44 -0.04 -21.22
CA PRO A 149 -5.15 1.33 -21.66
C PRO A 149 -6.23 2.38 -21.32
N ASN A 150 -7.38 1.95 -20.82
CA ASN A 150 -8.45 2.83 -20.34
C ASN A 150 -8.72 2.66 -18.84
N GLY A 151 -7.75 2.14 -18.10
CA GLY A 151 -7.86 1.79 -16.69
C GLY A 151 -8.62 0.51 -16.43
N LEU A 152 -9.00 0.28 -15.18
CA LEU A 152 -9.70 -0.94 -14.76
C LEU A 152 -11.00 -1.14 -15.56
N THR A 153 -11.25 -2.36 -16.00
CA THR A 153 -12.48 -2.75 -16.68
C THR A 153 -13.21 -3.85 -15.92
N SER A 154 -14.49 -3.65 -15.64
CA SER A 154 -15.35 -4.71 -15.11
C SER A 154 -15.70 -5.76 -16.17
N HIS A 155 -15.59 -5.42 -17.46
CA HIS A 155 -15.84 -6.35 -18.54
C HIS A 155 -14.77 -7.43 -18.58
N GLY A 156 -15.17 -8.67 -18.32
CA GLY A 156 -14.26 -9.81 -18.21
C GLY A 156 -13.62 -9.98 -16.83
N ALA A 157 -14.04 -9.19 -15.82
CA ALA A 157 -13.65 -9.48 -14.44
C ALA A 157 -14.00 -10.92 -14.05
N THR A 158 -13.22 -11.53 -13.19
CA THR A 158 -13.37 -12.94 -12.85
C THR A 158 -13.25 -13.21 -11.35
N THR A 159 -13.89 -14.30 -10.90
CA THR A 159 -13.70 -14.81 -9.55
C THR A 159 -12.47 -15.71 -9.52
N VAL A 160 -11.57 -15.47 -8.60
CA VAL A 160 -10.37 -16.27 -8.39
C VAL A 160 -10.74 -17.65 -7.87
N LYS A 161 -10.17 -18.68 -8.46
CA LYS A 161 -10.37 -20.08 -8.01
C LYS A 161 -9.47 -20.39 -6.81
N LEU A 162 -10.01 -20.16 -5.62
CA LEU A 162 -9.30 -20.38 -4.37
C LEU A 162 -9.02 -21.88 -4.09
N GLY A 163 -9.52 -22.78 -4.93
CA GLY A 163 -9.42 -24.23 -4.73
C GLY A 163 -10.41 -24.71 -3.67
N THR A 164 -10.17 -25.76 -2.97
CA THR A 164 -11.16 -26.36 -2.10
C THR A 164 -10.63 -26.74 -0.73
N PRO A 165 -11.53 -27.13 0.15
CA PRO A 165 -12.99 -26.96 0.12
C PRO A 165 -13.38 -25.55 0.58
N ALA A 166 -14.48 -25.00 0.03
CA ALA A 166 -15.13 -23.88 0.68
C ALA A 166 -15.54 -24.29 2.09
N VAL A 167 -15.26 -23.44 3.06
CA VAL A 167 -15.61 -23.69 4.47
C VAL A 167 -16.58 -22.60 4.89
N GLN A 168 -17.68 -22.99 5.50
CA GLN A 168 -18.66 -22.03 6.00
C GLN A 168 -18.03 -21.10 7.04
N GLY A 169 -18.19 -19.79 6.84
CA GLY A 169 -17.66 -18.76 7.72
C GLY A 169 -16.14 -18.62 7.68
N LEU A 170 -15.47 -19.07 6.61
CA LEU A 170 -14.01 -18.96 6.48
C LEU A 170 -13.56 -17.51 6.31
N LEU A 171 -14.42 -16.67 5.72
CA LEU A 171 -14.11 -15.27 5.40
C LEU A 171 -12.83 -15.13 4.56
N ALA A 172 -12.67 -15.98 3.54
CA ALA A 172 -11.51 -15.93 2.64
C ALA A 172 -11.43 -14.55 1.96
N GLY A 173 -10.24 -13.95 1.95
CA GLY A 173 -10.04 -12.59 1.50
C GLY A 173 -10.23 -11.55 2.61
N ASN A 174 -10.19 -11.94 3.88
CA ASN A 174 -10.16 -10.97 4.98
C ASN A 174 -8.99 -9.99 4.83
N ASP A 175 -7.85 -10.48 4.33
CA ASP A 175 -6.76 -9.66 3.83
C ASP A 175 -6.18 -10.22 2.54
N LEU A 176 -5.52 -9.35 1.75
CA LEU A 176 -4.87 -9.68 0.47
C LEU A 176 -3.47 -9.09 0.42
N ALA A 177 -2.54 -9.82 -0.19
CA ALA A 177 -1.21 -9.33 -0.49
C ALA A 177 -0.73 -9.87 -1.84
N SER A 178 0.15 -9.14 -2.51
CA SER A 178 0.73 -9.53 -3.79
C SER A 178 2.24 -9.36 -3.81
N GLY A 179 2.95 -10.22 -4.53
CA GLY A 179 4.40 -10.21 -4.66
C GLY A 179 4.85 -11.26 -5.67
N ASP A 180 6.12 -11.27 -5.98
CA ASP A 180 6.76 -12.42 -6.62
C ASP A 180 7.37 -13.28 -5.51
N PHE A 181 6.55 -14.20 -4.96
CA PHE A 181 6.93 -15.00 -3.79
C PHE A 181 7.78 -16.22 -4.14
N ASN A 182 7.91 -16.52 -5.43
CA ASN A 182 8.71 -17.66 -5.90
C ASN A 182 9.92 -17.28 -6.74
N GLY A 183 10.11 -15.99 -7.04
CA GLY A 183 11.25 -15.47 -7.81
C GLY A 183 11.16 -15.78 -9.32
N ASP A 184 9.96 -16.03 -9.86
CA ASP A 184 9.78 -16.34 -11.29
C ASP A 184 9.47 -15.12 -12.17
N GLY A 185 9.42 -13.93 -11.56
CA GLY A 185 9.15 -12.65 -12.22
C GLY A 185 7.68 -12.38 -12.49
N LYS A 186 6.76 -13.20 -11.97
CA LYS A 186 5.32 -13.00 -12.12
C LYS A 186 4.70 -12.62 -10.80
N ARG A 187 3.57 -11.91 -10.89
CA ARG A 187 2.85 -11.50 -9.70
C ARG A 187 1.99 -12.63 -9.14
N ASP A 188 2.23 -12.98 -7.89
CA ASP A 188 1.46 -13.95 -7.11
C ASP A 188 0.45 -13.22 -6.23
N LEU A 189 -0.55 -13.95 -5.74
CA LEU A 189 -1.59 -13.44 -4.83
C LEU A 189 -1.67 -14.29 -3.57
N VAL A 190 -1.62 -13.66 -2.41
CA VAL A 190 -1.95 -14.29 -1.12
C VAL A 190 -3.35 -13.86 -0.71
N VAL A 191 -4.14 -14.83 -0.29
CA VAL A 191 -5.49 -14.65 0.21
C VAL A 191 -5.53 -15.13 1.65
N GLY A 192 -5.65 -14.18 2.58
CA GLY A 192 -5.77 -14.43 4.01
C GLY A 192 -7.18 -14.84 4.40
N ASN A 193 -7.30 -15.63 5.45
CA ASN A 193 -8.58 -16.07 6.02
C ASN A 193 -8.92 -15.24 7.26
N GLY A 194 -10.20 -14.99 7.50
CA GLY A 194 -10.69 -14.35 8.72
C GLY A 194 -11.04 -15.36 9.81
N ARG A 195 -11.07 -16.65 9.48
CA ARG A 195 -11.36 -17.75 10.40
C ARG A 195 -10.69 -19.04 9.97
N GLY A 196 -10.63 -20.01 10.89
CA GLY A 196 -9.99 -21.30 10.67
C GLY A 196 -8.53 -21.32 11.12
N GLY A 197 -7.97 -22.52 11.31
CA GLY A 197 -6.60 -22.68 11.80
C GLY A 197 -5.53 -22.30 10.75
N GLU A 198 -5.82 -22.41 9.45
CA GLU A 198 -4.91 -22.03 8.36
C GLU A 198 -5.05 -20.55 8.04
N ALA A 199 -3.93 -19.80 8.09
CA ALA A 199 -3.91 -18.35 7.87
C ALA A 199 -4.32 -17.94 6.44
N GLY A 200 -4.19 -18.81 5.44
CA GLY A 200 -4.57 -18.49 4.08
C GLY A 200 -3.96 -19.39 3.01
N SER A 201 -3.97 -18.89 1.78
CA SER A 201 -3.42 -19.58 0.61
C SER A 201 -2.59 -18.65 -0.25
N VAL A 202 -1.51 -19.16 -0.86
CA VAL A 202 -0.77 -18.49 -1.92
C VAL A 202 -1.20 -19.07 -3.28
N LEU A 203 -1.45 -18.18 -4.22
CA LEU A 203 -1.85 -18.45 -5.60
C LEU A 203 -0.71 -17.94 -6.48
N LEU A 204 0.08 -18.87 -7.03
CA LEU A 204 1.22 -18.50 -7.88
C LEU A 204 0.74 -18.08 -9.27
N GLY A 205 1.31 -16.98 -9.76
CA GLY A 205 1.00 -16.38 -11.05
C GLY A 205 1.59 -17.15 -12.25
N PRO A 206 1.17 -16.81 -13.47
CA PRO A 206 0.11 -15.86 -13.76
C PRO A 206 -1.26 -16.43 -13.39
N ILE A 207 -2.21 -15.54 -13.04
CA ILE A 207 -3.61 -15.92 -12.87
C ILE A 207 -4.32 -15.59 -14.17
N ASP A 208 -4.84 -16.59 -14.86
CA ASP A 208 -5.47 -16.40 -16.16
C ASP A 208 -6.82 -15.68 -16.06
N ARG A 209 -7.31 -15.21 -17.20
CA ARG A 209 -8.60 -14.49 -17.31
C ARG A 209 -9.83 -15.35 -16.96
N THR A 210 -9.63 -16.62 -16.61
CA THR A 210 -10.67 -17.50 -16.02
C THR A 210 -10.56 -17.61 -14.50
N GLY A 211 -9.65 -16.85 -13.86
CA GLY A 211 -9.37 -16.86 -12.44
C GLY A 211 -8.59 -18.08 -11.97
N THR A 212 -7.88 -18.77 -12.88
CA THR A 212 -7.10 -19.96 -12.54
C THR A 212 -5.65 -19.58 -12.33
N PRO A 213 -5.07 -19.76 -11.11
CA PRO A 213 -3.64 -19.59 -10.89
C PRO A 213 -2.83 -20.73 -11.50
N ALA A 214 -1.55 -20.47 -11.84
CA ALA A 214 -0.64 -21.52 -12.30
C ALA A 214 -0.45 -22.62 -11.26
N SER A 215 -0.45 -22.27 -9.99
CA SER A 215 -0.40 -23.19 -8.86
C SER A 215 -1.03 -22.57 -7.61
N ARG A 216 -1.41 -23.42 -6.65
CA ARG A 216 -1.94 -23.00 -5.36
C ARG A 216 -1.36 -23.87 -4.25
N LYS A 217 -1.04 -23.23 -3.12
CA LYS A 217 -0.58 -23.88 -1.89
C LYS A 217 -1.22 -23.23 -0.66
N PRO A 218 -1.42 -23.96 0.46
CA PRO A 218 -1.70 -23.31 1.74
C PRO A 218 -0.47 -22.46 2.15
N LEU A 219 -0.69 -21.44 3.00
CA LEU A 219 0.42 -20.66 3.56
C LEU A 219 1.29 -21.50 4.49
N GLY A 220 0.73 -22.52 5.10
CA GLY A 220 1.43 -23.39 6.06
C GLY A 220 1.62 -22.74 7.43
N VAL A 221 0.86 -21.70 7.73
CA VAL A 221 0.84 -21.02 9.03
C VAL A 221 -0.47 -21.36 9.72
N ASP A 222 -0.38 -22.12 10.82
CA ASP A 222 -1.52 -22.42 11.68
C ASP A 222 -1.65 -21.34 12.75
N THR A 223 -2.76 -20.61 12.73
CA THR A 223 -3.05 -19.57 13.74
C THR A 223 -3.35 -20.15 15.12
N GLY A 224 -3.65 -21.45 15.20
CA GLY A 224 -4.10 -22.10 16.43
C GLY A 224 -5.53 -21.73 16.86
N GLU A 225 -6.20 -20.85 16.10
CA GLU A 225 -7.49 -20.27 16.44
C GLU A 225 -8.58 -20.72 15.46
N PRO A 226 -9.36 -21.75 15.79
CA PRO A 226 -10.36 -22.30 14.87
C PRO A 226 -11.58 -21.39 14.66
N SER A 227 -11.83 -20.43 15.54
CA SER A 227 -13.09 -19.69 15.57
C SER A 227 -12.98 -18.25 15.05
N TYR A 228 -11.88 -17.58 15.26
CA TYR A 228 -11.66 -16.20 14.83
C TYR A 228 -10.17 -15.87 14.83
N ALA A 229 -9.63 -15.49 13.70
CA ALA A 229 -8.28 -14.97 13.57
C ALA A 229 -8.18 -14.14 12.28
N ASP A 230 -8.42 -12.84 12.37
CA ASP A 230 -8.25 -11.94 11.23
C ASP A 230 -6.77 -11.90 10.82
N THR A 231 -6.45 -12.58 9.72
CA THR A 231 -5.09 -12.62 9.19
C THR A 231 -4.73 -11.26 8.61
N MET A 232 -3.54 -10.78 8.94
CA MET A 232 -2.93 -9.57 8.41
C MET A 232 -1.66 -9.91 7.67
N LEU A 233 -1.50 -9.35 6.49
CA LEU A 233 -0.43 -9.63 5.55
C LEU A 233 0.38 -8.36 5.25
N ALA A 234 1.68 -8.49 5.07
CA ALA A 234 2.54 -7.44 4.54
C ALA A 234 3.67 -8.06 3.71
N THR A 235 4.15 -7.37 2.69
CA THR A 235 5.11 -7.92 1.73
C THR A 235 6.28 -6.99 1.48
N GLY A 236 7.47 -7.56 1.34
CA GLY A 236 8.72 -6.88 0.98
C GLY A 236 9.86 -7.89 0.89
N ASP A 237 11.00 -7.46 0.41
CA ASP A 237 12.22 -8.27 0.38
C ASP A 237 13.04 -8.05 1.66
N VAL A 238 12.52 -8.56 2.79
CA VAL A 238 13.13 -8.37 4.12
C VAL A 238 14.45 -9.15 4.22
N THR A 239 14.59 -10.22 3.43
CA THR A 239 15.79 -11.05 3.41
C THR A 239 16.85 -10.58 2.42
N GLY A 240 16.54 -9.64 1.53
CA GLY A 240 17.47 -9.04 0.57
C GLY A 240 17.93 -10.01 -0.52
N ASP A 241 17.12 -11.03 -0.83
CA ASP A 241 17.48 -12.04 -1.82
C ASP A 241 16.85 -11.83 -3.21
N GLY A 242 16.09 -10.73 -3.36
CA GLY A 242 15.41 -10.35 -4.59
C GLY A 242 14.07 -11.06 -4.80
N VAL A 243 13.61 -11.85 -3.84
CA VAL A 243 12.30 -12.51 -3.84
C VAL A 243 11.41 -11.85 -2.77
N THR A 244 10.15 -11.66 -3.08
CA THR A 244 9.24 -11.06 -2.09
C THR A 244 8.99 -12.03 -0.93
N ASP A 245 9.22 -11.56 0.29
CA ASP A 245 8.86 -12.24 1.52
C ASP A 245 7.45 -11.85 1.96
N LEU A 246 6.85 -12.66 2.84
CA LEU A 246 5.54 -12.42 3.41
C LEU A 246 5.63 -12.36 4.95
N LEU A 247 5.13 -11.29 5.53
CA LEU A 247 4.92 -11.19 6.96
C LEU A 247 3.45 -11.49 7.25
N VAL A 248 3.24 -12.38 8.22
CA VAL A 248 1.89 -12.83 8.61
C VAL A 248 1.72 -12.61 10.11
N SER A 249 0.66 -11.91 10.46
CA SER A 249 0.16 -11.83 11.82
C SER A 249 -1.35 -12.07 11.83
N TRP A 250 -1.96 -12.22 13.00
CA TRP A 250 -3.40 -12.35 13.11
C TRP A 250 -3.89 -11.70 14.40
N ASP A 251 -5.13 -11.21 14.35
CA ASP A 251 -5.84 -10.66 15.50
C ASP A 251 -6.95 -11.62 15.93
N THR A 252 -6.91 -12.05 17.18
CA THR A 252 -7.95 -12.91 17.78
C THR A 252 -9.07 -12.11 18.46
N GLY A 253 -9.03 -10.78 18.35
CA GLY A 253 -9.95 -9.86 19.04
C GLY A 253 -9.78 -9.86 20.56
N THR A 254 -8.76 -10.55 21.08
CA THR A 254 -8.43 -10.59 22.50
C THR A 254 -7.09 -9.88 22.74
N LEU A 255 -6.86 -9.43 23.96
CA LEU A 255 -5.54 -8.88 24.36
C LEU A 255 -4.51 -10.02 24.56
N ASP A 256 -4.61 -11.07 23.75
CA ASP A 256 -3.74 -12.25 23.86
C ASP A 256 -2.30 -11.86 23.45
N PRO A 257 -1.31 -12.13 24.29
CA PRO A 257 0.09 -11.92 23.96
C PRO A 257 0.64 -12.88 22.88
N THR A 258 -0.19 -13.73 22.30
CA THR A 258 0.22 -14.73 21.31
C THR A 258 0.28 -14.22 19.87
N ASN A 259 -0.28 -13.05 19.59
CA ASN A 259 -0.26 -12.44 18.25
C ASN A 259 1.18 -12.01 17.90
N LYS A 260 1.85 -12.80 17.08
CA LYS A 260 3.25 -12.61 16.69
C LYS A 260 3.33 -12.33 15.20
N ILE A 261 4.41 -11.71 14.77
CA ILE A 261 4.68 -11.45 13.36
C ILE A 261 5.61 -12.56 12.87
N HIS A 262 5.07 -13.48 12.05
CA HIS A 262 5.85 -14.47 11.33
C HIS A 262 6.52 -13.84 10.12
N VAL A 263 7.74 -14.25 9.83
CA VAL A 263 8.44 -13.95 8.58
C VAL A 263 8.49 -15.24 7.76
N LEU A 264 7.84 -15.21 6.63
CA LEU A 264 7.87 -16.29 5.64
C LEU A 264 8.75 -15.86 4.47
N ARG A 265 9.94 -16.41 4.39
CA ARG A 265 10.86 -16.15 3.29
C ARG A 265 10.34 -16.75 2.00
N GLY A 266 10.27 -15.93 0.94
CA GLY A 266 9.94 -16.37 -0.40
C GLY A 266 11.01 -17.27 -1.03
N GLY A 267 10.64 -18.02 -2.07
CA GLY A 267 11.58 -18.86 -2.82
C GLY A 267 10.91 -19.85 -3.75
N ALA A 268 11.67 -20.39 -4.71
CA ALA A 268 11.16 -21.25 -5.78
C ALA A 268 10.40 -22.50 -5.29
N ALA A 269 10.69 -22.98 -4.08
CA ALA A 269 9.96 -24.09 -3.46
C ALA A 269 8.65 -23.66 -2.74
N GLY A 270 8.41 -22.38 -2.62
CA GLY A 270 7.38 -21.73 -1.81
C GLY A 270 7.99 -21.11 -0.56
N PHE A 271 7.13 -20.73 0.38
CA PHE A 271 7.56 -20.09 1.61
C PHE A 271 8.36 -21.02 2.54
N THR A 272 9.34 -20.44 3.21
CA THR A 272 10.10 -21.07 4.30
C THR A 272 9.94 -20.22 5.55
N ASP A 273 9.52 -20.83 6.67
CA ASP A 273 9.40 -20.10 7.93
C ASP A 273 10.79 -19.65 8.43
N ALA A 274 11.00 -18.34 8.48
CA ALA A 274 12.20 -17.70 9.03
C ALA A 274 12.05 -17.35 10.54
N GLY A 275 10.92 -17.70 11.14
CA GLY A 275 10.59 -17.46 12.54
C GLY A 275 9.82 -16.15 12.75
N TYR A 276 10.00 -15.55 13.92
CA TYR A 276 9.29 -14.34 14.33
C TYR A 276 10.20 -13.13 14.33
N LEU A 277 9.64 -11.95 14.04
CA LEU A 277 10.29 -10.70 14.41
C LEU A 277 10.44 -10.65 15.94
N LYS A 278 11.54 -10.08 16.42
CA LYS A 278 11.92 -10.09 17.84
C LYS A 278 12.09 -8.67 18.38
N ASP A 279 11.74 -8.51 19.65
CA ASP A 279 12.02 -7.32 20.43
C ASP A 279 13.51 -7.17 20.81
N SER A 280 13.86 -6.09 21.49
CA SER A 280 15.25 -5.81 21.93
C SER A 280 15.79 -6.83 22.96
N ALA A 281 14.93 -7.65 23.58
CA ALA A 281 15.29 -8.72 24.49
C ALA A 281 15.42 -10.08 23.80
N GLY A 282 15.06 -10.17 22.50
CA GLY A 282 15.09 -11.39 21.72
C GLY A 282 13.82 -12.24 21.80
N ASN A 283 12.76 -11.72 22.43
CA ASN A 283 11.47 -12.40 22.47
C ASN A 283 10.69 -12.10 21.18
N PRO A 284 9.79 -12.99 20.74
CA PRO A 284 8.89 -12.68 19.63
C PRO A 284 8.13 -11.39 19.87
N LEU A 285 8.15 -10.50 18.87
CA LEU A 285 7.48 -9.21 18.93
C LEU A 285 5.97 -9.44 18.88
N ASN A 286 5.26 -8.95 19.88
CA ASN A 286 3.81 -8.99 19.89
C ASN A 286 3.25 -7.90 18.99
N HIS A 287 2.38 -8.28 18.09
CA HIS A 287 1.57 -7.37 17.29
C HIS A 287 0.14 -7.40 17.81
N ARG A 288 -0.34 -6.27 18.25
CA ARG A 288 -1.69 -6.14 18.81
C ARG A 288 -2.54 -5.32 17.86
N GLN A 289 -3.77 -5.80 17.64
CA GLN A 289 -4.82 -5.12 16.89
C GLN A 289 -4.57 -5.04 15.37
N SER A 290 -5.56 -4.54 14.67
CA SER A 290 -5.68 -4.47 13.22
C SER A 290 -4.80 -3.41 12.54
N GLU A 291 -3.73 -2.98 13.17
CA GLU A 291 -2.78 -2.05 12.58
C GLU A 291 -1.90 -2.76 11.55
N ARG A 292 -1.68 -2.10 10.43
CA ARG A 292 -0.94 -2.67 9.30
C ARG A 292 0.54 -2.35 9.39
N LEU A 293 1.38 -3.36 9.15
CA LEU A 293 2.82 -3.18 8.99
C LEU A 293 3.09 -2.37 7.71
N ALA A 294 4.15 -1.55 7.72
CA ALA A 294 4.70 -0.96 6.51
C ALA A 294 6.13 -1.49 6.29
N ILE A 295 6.54 -1.64 5.05
CA ILE A 295 7.80 -2.28 4.69
C ILE A 295 8.52 -1.43 3.64
N GLY A 296 9.84 -1.31 3.77
CA GLY A 296 10.72 -0.66 2.79
C GLY A 296 12.13 -0.52 3.32
N ASP A 297 13.11 -0.45 2.44
CA ASP A 297 14.54 -0.34 2.72
C ASP A 297 14.89 1.10 3.15
N LEU A 298 14.73 1.41 4.44
CA LEU A 298 14.85 2.76 5.02
C LEU A 298 16.28 3.29 5.03
N ASP A 299 17.29 2.41 4.94
CA ASP A 299 18.70 2.77 4.99
C ASP A 299 19.51 2.34 3.76
N ARG A 300 18.85 1.73 2.79
CA ARG A 300 19.41 1.26 1.50
C ARG A 300 20.53 0.23 1.67
N ASP A 301 20.37 -0.65 2.62
CA ASP A 301 21.30 -1.76 2.80
C ASP A 301 20.95 -3.00 1.94
N GLY A 302 19.81 -2.96 1.24
CA GLY A 302 19.32 -3.99 0.34
C GLY A 302 18.38 -4.99 1.01
N HIS A 303 18.00 -4.74 2.25
CA HIS A 303 16.99 -5.51 2.98
C HIS A 303 15.84 -4.57 3.33
N ASP A 304 14.62 -4.96 3.03
CA ASP A 304 13.48 -4.15 3.48
C ASP A 304 13.33 -4.21 5.00
N ASP A 305 13.10 -3.06 5.60
CA ASP A 305 12.86 -2.89 7.03
C ASP A 305 11.35 -2.96 7.32
N VAL A 306 11.01 -3.37 8.54
CA VAL A 306 9.62 -3.52 8.98
C VAL A 306 9.27 -2.45 9.99
N VAL A 307 8.29 -1.60 9.65
CA VAL A 307 7.72 -0.61 10.56
C VAL A 307 6.49 -1.21 11.23
N VAL A 308 6.56 -1.37 12.55
CA VAL A 308 5.56 -2.07 13.36
C VAL A 308 4.80 -1.09 14.25
N PRO A 309 3.52 -0.81 13.98
CA PRO A 309 2.66 0.02 14.82
C PRO A 309 2.50 -0.53 16.24
N GLN A 310 2.50 0.36 17.23
CA GLN A 310 2.21 0.08 18.63
C GLN A 310 1.38 1.23 19.25
N PRO A 311 0.18 1.52 18.73
CA PRO A 311 -0.57 2.73 19.09
C PRO A 311 -1.06 2.76 20.54
N ILE A 312 -1.16 1.61 21.20
CA ILE A 312 -1.55 1.52 22.63
C ILE A 312 -0.36 1.50 23.60
N ALA A 313 0.88 1.53 23.08
CA ALA A 313 2.07 1.65 23.91
C ALA A 313 2.09 2.99 24.65
N LEU A 314 2.95 3.09 25.67
CA LEU A 314 3.17 4.32 26.45
C LEU A 314 1.88 4.92 27.03
N ASN A 315 0.98 4.08 27.57
CA ASN A 315 -0.36 4.48 28.06
C ASN A 315 -1.23 5.15 26.99
N HIS A 316 -1.29 4.57 25.78
CA HIS A 316 -2.03 5.04 24.62
C HIS A 316 -1.48 6.33 23.97
N LYS A 317 -0.31 6.84 24.38
CA LYS A 317 0.36 7.89 23.60
C LYS A 317 0.78 7.35 22.23
N GLY A 318 1.18 6.07 22.18
CA GLY A 318 1.54 5.36 20.98
C GLY A 318 3.02 5.50 20.60
N GLU A 319 3.48 4.51 19.87
CA GLU A 319 4.79 4.47 19.21
C GLU A 319 4.73 3.56 17.99
N PHE A 320 5.77 3.53 17.21
CA PHE A 320 6.05 2.43 16.28
C PHE A 320 7.51 2.00 16.42
N LEU A 321 7.79 0.78 16.01
CA LEU A 321 9.15 0.23 15.97
C LEU A 321 9.61 0.11 14.53
N VAL A 322 10.91 0.33 14.30
CA VAL A 322 11.59 -0.11 13.08
C VAL A 322 12.41 -1.34 13.43
N VAL A 323 12.12 -2.44 12.77
CA VAL A 323 12.89 -3.70 12.85
C VAL A 323 13.64 -3.82 11.52
N TYR A 324 14.96 -3.69 11.59
CA TYR A 324 15.80 -3.72 10.40
C TYR A 324 15.88 -5.11 9.79
N GLY A 325 15.76 -5.18 8.47
CA GLY A 325 15.85 -6.39 7.68
C GLY A 325 17.23 -7.03 7.71
N GLY A 326 17.33 -8.25 7.21
CA GLY A 326 18.59 -9.00 7.12
C GLY A 326 18.40 -10.39 6.58
N THR A 327 19.45 -11.04 6.15
CA THR A 327 19.47 -12.30 5.38
C THR A 327 18.61 -13.45 5.93
N ASN A 328 18.13 -13.36 7.14
CA ASN A 328 17.23 -14.33 7.78
C ASN A 328 15.93 -13.67 8.30
N GLY A 329 15.52 -12.56 7.70
CA GLY A 329 14.33 -11.79 8.04
C GLY A 329 14.66 -10.57 8.91
N GLN A 330 15.25 -10.72 10.07
CA GLN A 330 15.67 -9.61 10.94
C GLN A 330 17.19 -9.60 11.08
N ASP A 331 17.82 -8.41 11.00
CA ASP A 331 19.25 -8.27 11.32
C ASP A 331 19.52 -8.59 12.80
N PRO A 332 20.28 -9.64 13.12
CA PRO A 332 20.56 -10.01 14.52
C PRO A 332 21.49 -9.03 15.24
N ASN A 333 22.17 -8.14 14.50
CA ASN A 333 23.13 -7.17 15.05
C ASN A 333 22.50 -5.82 15.36
N ARG A 334 21.27 -5.58 14.88
CA ARG A 334 20.51 -4.34 15.11
C ARG A 334 19.29 -4.62 15.98
N LYS A 335 19.15 -3.83 17.03
CA LYS A 335 17.94 -3.88 17.86
C LYS A 335 16.84 -3.05 17.22
N PRO A 336 15.57 -3.44 17.40
CA PRO A 336 14.46 -2.57 17.03
C PRO A 336 14.60 -1.18 17.64
N VAL A 337 14.28 -0.16 16.85
CA VAL A 337 14.34 1.25 17.27
C VAL A 337 12.91 1.74 17.46
N HIS A 338 12.67 2.38 18.59
CA HIS A 338 11.37 2.93 18.98
C HIS A 338 11.27 4.39 18.56
N PHE A 339 10.14 4.76 17.97
CA PHE A 339 9.78 6.12 17.60
C PHE A 339 8.46 6.51 18.23
N SER A 340 8.45 7.60 18.98
CA SER A 340 7.27 8.19 19.59
C SER A 340 7.30 9.71 19.41
N GLN A 341 6.30 10.41 19.88
CA GLN A 341 6.30 11.88 19.87
C GLN A 341 7.39 12.46 20.80
N ASP A 342 7.86 11.70 21.79
CA ASP A 342 9.00 12.07 22.65
C ASP A 342 10.38 11.86 21.96
N THR A 343 10.42 11.27 20.75
CA THR A 343 11.67 11.08 19.99
C THR A 343 12.27 12.44 19.61
N PRO A 344 13.57 12.69 19.90
CA PRO A 344 14.20 13.97 19.57
C PRO A 344 14.04 14.34 18.09
N GLY A 345 13.49 15.53 17.84
CA GLY A 345 13.25 16.07 16.50
C GLY A 345 11.86 15.77 15.93
N VAL A 346 11.09 14.87 16.53
CA VAL A 346 9.70 14.65 16.17
C VAL A 346 8.84 15.81 16.69
N PRO A 347 8.05 16.48 15.82
CA PRO A 347 7.19 17.57 16.25
C PRO A 347 6.06 17.07 17.16
N ASP A 348 6.02 17.60 18.38
CA ASP A 348 4.96 17.36 19.34
C ASP A 348 4.12 18.63 19.54
N THR A 349 2.83 18.49 19.83
CA THR A 349 1.92 19.61 20.14
C THR A 349 1.92 19.99 21.61
N ASN A 350 2.69 19.29 22.47
CA ASN A 350 2.75 19.47 23.92
C ASN A 350 1.39 19.35 24.66
N SER A 351 0.43 18.68 24.07
CA SER A 351 -0.81 18.36 24.75
C SER A 351 -0.73 16.95 25.35
N ASP A 352 -0.02 16.80 26.47
CA ASP A 352 0.12 15.53 27.21
C ASP A 352 -1.22 14.95 27.73
N VAL A 353 -2.35 15.42 27.25
CA VAL A 353 -3.67 15.08 27.78
C VAL A 353 -4.43 14.29 26.70
N GLY A 354 -4.18 12.99 26.61
CA GLY A 354 -4.95 12.16 25.71
C GLY A 354 -4.29 10.85 25.33
N SER A 355 -5.02 10.04 24.61
CA SER A 355 -4.55 8.84 23.94
C SER A 355 -4.33 9.21 22.48
N ASP A 356 -3.15 9.73 22.12
CA ASP A 356 -2.89 10.27 20.77
C ASP A 356 -2.72 9.18 19.72
N HIS A 357 -2.42 7.96 20.20
CA HIS A 357 -2.20 6.76 19.37
C HIS A 357 -1.20 6.99 18.23
N PHE A 358 -0.08 7.68 18.52
CA PHE A 358 1.01 7.88 17.55
C PHE A 358 1.44 6.54 16.93
N GLY A 359 1.60 6.51 15.62
CA GLY A 359 1.87 5.29 14.88
C GLY A 359 0.64 4.39 14.70
N LYS A 360 -0.60 4.92 14.83
CA LYS A 360 -1.84 4.17 14.57
C LYS A 360 -1.86 3.54 13.18
N GLN A 361 -1.45 4.31 12.19
CA GLN A 361 -1.14 3.82 10.85
C GLN A 361 0.25 4.31 10.46
N VAL A 362 0.95 3.47 9.71
CA VAL A 362 2.26 3.80 9.14
C VAL A 362 2.29 3.43 7.67
N THR A 363 3.01 4.21 6.89
CA THR A 363 3.31 3.88 5.47
C THR A 363 4.72 4.36 5.14
N VAL A 364 5.35 3.73 4.15
CA VAL A 364 6.71 3.98 3.73
C VAL A 364 6.75 4.49 2.30
N GLY A 365 7.53 5.54 2.03
CA GLY A 365 7.75 6.05 0.69
C GLY A 365 8.75 7.19 0.67
N ASP A 366 9.50 7.31 -0.40
CA ASP A 366 10.52 8.35 -0.59
C ASP A 366 9.83 9.67 -1.02
N VAL A 367 9.54 10.54 -0.03
CA VAL A 367 8.76 11.78 -0.25
C VAL A 367 9.60 12.94 -0.77
N ASP A 368 10.94 12.81 -0.81
CA ASP A 368 11.81 13.87 -1.32
C ASP A 368 12.76 13.43 -2.44
N ALA A 369 12.67 12.16 -2.84
CA ALA A 369 13.49 11.54 -3.87
C ALA A 369 14.99 11.57 -3.55
N ASP A 370 15.36 11.45 -2.27
CA ASP A 370 16.76 11.30 -1.86
C ASP A 370 17.24 9.83 -1.94
N GLY A 371 16.28 8.93 -2.18
CA GLY A 371 16.47 7.51 -2.38
C GLY A 371 16.42 6.70 -1.09
N TYR A 372 16.16 7.32 0.06
CA TYR A 372 15.88 6.65 1.34
C TYR A 372 14.38 6.81 1.63
N PRO A 373 13.62 5.72 1.70
CA PRO A 373 12.21 5.83 2.02
C PRO A 373 11.98 6.45 3.40
N ASP A 374 10.97 7.31 3.50
CA ASP A 374 10.52 7.97 4.71
C ASP A 374 9.34 7.21 5.34
N VAL A 375 9.06 7.48 6.61
CA VAL A 375 7.88 6.94 7.30
C VAL A 375 6.87 8.04 7.56
N ILE A 376 5.64 7.82 7.10
CA ILE A 376 4.49 8.65 7.45
C ILE A 376 3.75 7.92 8.56
N ALA A 377 3.71 8.51 9.76
CA ALA A 377 3.03 7.98 10.93
C ALA A 377 1.84 8.87 11.31
N THR A 378 0.73 8.26 11.70
CA THR A 378 -0.51 8.99 12.02
C THR A 378 -0.81 8.98 13.52
N SER A 379 -1.47 10.04 13.97
CA SER A 379 -2.03 10.20 15.32
C SER A 379 -3.45 10.74 15.18
N PRO A 380 -4.44 9.90 14.82
CA PRO A 380 -5.79 10.39 14.53
C PRO A 380 -6.51 10.97 15.76
N ASP A 381 -6.11 10.56 16.95
CA ASP A 381 -6.67 11.00 18.21
C ASP A 381 -5.86 12.14 18.88
N GLU A 382 -4.88 12.70 18.16
CA GLU A 382 -4.06 13.82 18.61
C GLU A 382 -4.91 15.05 18.94
N ASN A 383 -4.69 15.64 20.10
CA ASN A 383 -5.35 16.87 20.53
C ASN A 383 -4.53 18.10 20.14
N HIS A 384 -5.11 19.07 19.47
CA HIS A 384 -4.48 20.34 19.17
C HIS A 384 -5.53 21.47 18.98
N SER A 385 -5.07 22.71 19.00
CA SER A 385 -5.94 23.89 18.75
C SER A 385 -7.18 23.99 19.67
N ASN A 386 -7.09 23.41 20.90
CA ASN A 386 -8.20 23.26 21.86
C ASN A 386 -9.35 22.37 21.34
N LEU A 387 -9.07 21.49 20.40
CA LEU A 387 -10.00 20.49 19.89
C LEU A 387 -9.62 19.11 20.42
N THR A 388 -10.61 18.25 20.61
CA THR A 388 -10.43 16.84 20.95
C THR A 388 -10.38 16.04 19.65
N ASP A 389 -9.35 15.21 19.48
CA ASP A 389 -9.16 14.25 18.40
C ASP A 389 -9.29 14.82 16.96
N PRO A 390 -8.79 16.04 16.67
CA PRO A 390 -8.75 16.51 15.28
C PRO A 390 -7.77 15.77 14.40
N GLY A 391 -6.71 15.17 15.01
CA GLY A 391 -5.72 14.32 14.36
C GLY A 391 -4.52 15.04 13.76
N LYS A 392 -3.43 14.28 13.61
CA LYS A 392 -2.13 14.75 13.10
C LYS A 392 -1.44 13.65 12.30
N VAL A 393 -0.63 14.04 11.35
CA VAL A 393 0.27 13.15 10.59
C VAL A 393 1.69 13.67 10.72
N THR A 394 2.62 12.76 10.97
CA THR A 394 4.05 13.07 11.13
C THR A 394 4.86 12.30 10.08
N VAL A 395 5.79 12.96 9.42
CA VAL A 395 6.71 12.37 8.44
C VAL A 395 8.11 12.37 9.03
N LEU A 396 8.70 11.18 9.19
CA LEU A 396 10.05 10.97 9.66
C LEU A 396 10.96 10.59 8.49
N ARG A 397 12.23 10.97 8.56
CA ARG A 397 13.16 10.86 7.44
C ARG A 397 13.97 9.57 7.48
N GLY A 398 14.00 8.86 6.34
CA GLY A 398 14.97 7.81 6.08
C GLY A 398 16.38 8.36 5.88
N GLY A 399 17.37 7.50 5.85
CA GLY A 399 18.75 7.89 5.60
C GLY A 399 19.74 6.74 5.84
N PRO A 400 21.04 6.94 5.54
CA PRO A 400 22.06 5.88 5.61
C PRO A 400 22.26 5.26 6.99
N GLY A 401 21.69 5.84 8.04
CA GLY A 401 21.68 5.30 9.40
C GLY A 401 20.35 4.68 9.81
N GLY A 402 19.42 4.61 8.89
CA GLY A 402 18.02 4.26 9.11
C GLY A 402 17.15 5.47 9.42
N LEU A 403 15.96 5.21 9.93
CA LEU A 403 14.98 6.26 10.23
C LEU A 403 15.45 7.19 11.35
N THR A 404 15.12 8.48 11.26
CA THR A 404 15.45 9.49 12.24
C THR A 404 14.29 10.45 12.52
N GLY A 405 14.19 10.96 13.76
CA GLY A 405 13.32 12.09 14.07
C GLY A 405 13.87 13.44 13.64
N SER A 406 15.17 13.53 13.32
CA SER A 406 15.77 14.79 12.87
C SER A 406 15.22 15.19 11.51
N GLY A 407 14.68 16.41 11.40
CA GLY A 407 14.03 16.90 10.19
C GLY A 407 12.61 16.39 9.99
N ALA A 408 12.04 15.69 10.97
CA ALA A 408 10.64 15.28 10.92
C ALA A 408 9.71 16.50 10.79
N THR A 409 8.62 16.32 10.05
CA THR A 409 7.59 17.36 9.85
C THR A 409 6.23 16.83 10.26
N ALA A 410 5.32 17.71 10.67
CA ALA A 410 3.97 17.31 11.03
C ALA A 410 2.92 18.21 10.35
N PHE A 411 1.77 17.61 10.06
CA PHE A 411 0.66 18.24 9.36
C PHE A 411 -0.65 17.97 10.09
N THR A 412 -1.49 18.99 10.15
CA THR A 412 -2.88 18.92 10.60
C THR A 412 -3.75 19.63 9.56
N GLN A 413 -5.06 19.53 9.66
CA GLN A 413 -5.94 20.32 8.78
C GLN A 413 -5.83 21.84 9.01
N ASN A 414 -5.25 22.29 10.14
CA ASN A 414 -4.94 23.71 10.38
C ASN A 414 -3.57 24.16 9.85
N THR A 415 -2.77 23.24 9.28
CA THR A 415 -1.50 23.61 8.63
C THR A 415 -1.77 24.49 7.42
N PRO A 416 -1.17 25.71 7.33
CA PRO A 416 -1.38 26.60 6.19
C PRO A 416 -1.09 25.90 4.85
N GLY A 417 -2.07 25.85 3.96
CA GLY A 417 -1.99 25.18 2.67
C GLY A 417 -2.70 23.81 2.62
N VAL A 418 -2.97 23.20 3.74
CA VAL A 418 -3.83 22.01 3.81
C VAL A 418 -5.30 22.45 3.71
N PRO A 419 -6.10 21.89 2.78
CA PRO A 419 -7.50 22.27 2.62
C PRO A 419 -8.37 21.87 3.82
N GLY A 420 -9.35 22.70 4.15
CA GLY A 420 -10.31 22.46 5.24
C GLY A 420 -9.86 23.10 6.56
N GLU A 421 -10.53 22.74 7.63
CA GLU A 421 -10.24 23.19 8.99
C GLU A 421 -10.32 21.98 9.92
N ALA A 422 -9.45 21.91 10.92
CA ALA A 422 -9.52 20.90 11.95
C ALA A 422 -10.82 21.05 12.75
N ILE A 423 -11.51 19.95 12.97
CA ILE A 423 -12.74 19.89 13.75
C ILE A 423 -12.59 18.89 14.88
N ARG A 424 -13.40 19.01 15.90
CA ARG A 424 -13.45 18.05 16.99
C ARG A 424 -13.84 16.67 16.45
N TYR A 425 -13.08 15.63 16.84
CA TYR A 425 -13.20 14.26 16.35
C TYR A 425 -13.03 14.14 14.83
N GLY A 426 -12.17 15.00 14.26
CA GLY A 426 -11.87 15.01 12.84
C GLY A 426 -11.05 13.83 12.37
N GLY A 427 -10.20 13.28 13.23
CA GLY A 427 -9.40 12.07 12.95
C GLY A 427 -8.54 12.18 11.69
N PHE A 428 -7.87 13.33 11.47
CA PHE A 428 -6.92 13.49 10.38
C PHE A 428 -5.76 12.49 10.56
N GLY A 429 -5.61 11.54 9.63
CA GLY A 429 -4.69 10.43 9.76
C GLY A 429 -5.35 9.12 10.19
N MET A 430 -6.66 8.94 10.00
CA MET A 430 -7.33 7.66 10.28
C MET A 430 -6.75 6.52 9.45
N SER A 431 -6.28 6.81 8.26
CA SER A 431 -5.48 5.93 7.42
C SER A 431 -4.44 6.73 6.64
N ALA A 432 -3.39 6.05 6.15
CA ALA A 432 -2.37 6.66 5.31
C ALA A 432 -1.91 5.68 4.22
N LYS A 433 -1.55 6.23 3.05
CA LYS A 433 -0.86 5.55 1.96
C LYS A 433 0.20 6.50 1.38
N SER A 434 1.28 5.93 0.86
CA SER A 434 2.33 6.67 0.16
C SER A 434 2.43 6.13 -1.27
N THR A 435 2.27 7.01 -2.27
CA THR A 435 2.46 6.68 -3.69
C THR A 435 2.62 7.96 -4.51
N ASP A 436 3.33 7.88 -5.64
CA ASP A 436 3.53 8.99 -6.56
C ASP A 436 2.33 9.10 -7.50
N VAL A 437 1.36 9.96 -7.15
CA VAL A 437 0.14 10.15 -7.95
C VAL A 437 0.28 11.21 -9.04
N ASN A 438 1.43 11.93 -9.07
CA ASN A 438 1.67 13.02 -10.02
C ASN A 438 2.85 12.75 -10.98
N GLY A 439 3.60 11.65 -10.79
CA GLY A 439 4.68 11.20 -11.64
C GLY A 439 5.96 12.04 -11.52
N ASP A 440 6.15 12.74 -10.41
CA ASP A 440 7.33 13.60 -10.21
C ASP A 440 8.52 12.86 -9.56
N GLY A 441 8.36 11.60 -9.29
CA GLY A 441 9.36 10.71 -8.69
C GLY A 441 9.43 10.80 -7.17
N ARG A 442 8.48 11.47 -6.53
CA ARG A 442 8.33 11.57 -5.08
C ARG A 442 7.02 10.96 -4.64
N ALA A 443 7.06 10.24 -3.55
CA ALA A 443 5.83 9.73 -2.98
C ALA A 443 5.00 10.87 -2.36
N ASP A 444 3.72 10.93 -2.72
CA ASP A 444 2.75 11.81 -2.09
C ASP A 444 2.14 11.13 -0.86
N ALA A 445 1.83 11.90 0.18
CA ALA A 445 1.14 11.42 1.37
C ALA A 445 -0.38 11.50 1.16
N LEU A 446 -1.03 10.35 1.13
CA LEU A 446 -2.47 10.21 1.05
C LEU A 446 -3.01 9.94 2.44
N ILE A 447 -3.88 10.82 2.93
CA ILE A 447 -4.36 10.83 4.30
C ILE A 447 -5.87 10.66 4.32
N GLY A 448 -6.32 9.58 4.95
CA GLY A 448 -7.73 9.38 5.23
C GLY A 448 -8.17 10.18 6.46
N VAL A 449 -9.34 10.74 6.38
CA VAL A 449 -9.95 11.54 7.45
C VAL A 449 -11.26 10.90 7.84
N PHE A 450 -11.47 10.84 9.12
CA PHE A 450 -12.72 10.38 9.71
C PHE A 450 -13.43 11.60 10.31
N THR A 451 -14.62 11.89 9.89
CA THR A 451 -15.37 13.05 10.39
C THR A 451 -16.67 12.60 11.03
N VAL A 452 -16.88 12.96 12.28
CA VAL A 452 -18.20 12.85 12.90
C VAL A 452 -19.05 14.04 12.44
N HIS A 453 -20.21 13.77 11.89
CA HIS A 453 -21.10 14.81 11.36
C HIS A 453 -21.45 15.85 12.43
N PRO A 454 -21.29 17.18 12.18
CA PRO A 454 -21.70 18.21 13.11
C PRO A 454 -23.22 18.21 13.25
N GLY A 455 -23.75 17.55 14.26
CA GLY A 455 -25.19 17.49 14.49
C GLY A 455 -25.67 16.27 15.26
N GLY A 456 -24.77 15.36 15.63
CA GLY A 456 -25.12 14.22 16.48
C GLY A 456 -26.06 13.20 15.83
N ALA A 457 -26.29 13.28 14.52
CA ALA A 457 -26.83 12.16 13.76
C ALA A 457 -25.72 11.11 13.63
N ASP A 458 -26.04 9.83 13.82
CA ASP A 458 -25.12 8.69 13.73
C ASP A 458 -24.58 8.53 12.28
N GLY A 459 -23.76 9.48 11.83
CA GLY A 459 -23.18 9.52 10.49
C GLY A 459 -21.72 9.90 10.57
N TYR A 460 -20.86 8.99 10.10
CA TYR A 460 -19.46 9.26 9.88
C TYR A 460 -19.28 9.58 8.40
N THR A 461 -18.70 10.73 8.11
CA THR A 461 -18.23 11.06 6.77
C THR A 461 -16.72 11.07 6.80
N GLY A 462 -16.08 10.54 5.76
CA GLY A 462 -14.64 10.55 5.65
C GLY A 462 -14.21 11.47 4.52
N GLY A 463 -12.98 11.30 4.08
CA GLY A 463 -12.43 11.99 2.93
C GLY A 463 -10.98 11.59 2.70
N LEU A 464 -10.46 11.98 1.56
CA LEU A 464 -9.07 11.78 1.19
C LEU A 464 -8.40 13.15 1.07
N TRP A 465 -7.25 13.31 1.73
CA TRP A 465 -6.32 14.42 1.52
C TRP A 465 -5.05 13.92 0.87
N VAL A 466 -4.50 14.70 -0.05
CA VAL A 466 -3.23 14.43 -0.70
C VAL A 466 -2.30 15.59 -0.40
N LEU A 467 -1.18 15.29 0.25
CA LEU A 467 -0.10 16.23 0.53
C LEU A 467 1.09 15.84 -0.36
N PRO A 468 1.50 16.69 -1.32
CA PRO A 468 2.55 16.32 -2.25
C PRO A 468 3.92 16.11 -1.61
N GLY A 469 4.70 15.19 -2.19
CA GLY A 469 6.14 15.13 -1.99
C GLY A 469 6.85 16.36 -2.59
N SER A 470 8.00 16.71 -2.06
CA SER A 470 8.85 17.80 -2.57
C SER A 470 10.31 17.53 -2.26
N ALA A 471 11.24 18.25 -2.89
CA ALA A 471 12.68 18.10 -2.61
C ALA A 471 13.10 18.38 -1.15
N THR A 472 12.18 18.78 -0.28
CA THR A 472 12.41 19.00 1.15
C THR A 472 11.51 18.14 2.02
N GLY A 473 10.82 17.16 1.44
CA GLY A 473 9.86 16.29 2.09
C GLY A 473 8.42 16.61 1.73
N THR A 474 7.48 16.02 2.43
CA THR A 474 6.05 16.30 2.25
C THR A 474 5.76 17.79 2.47
N THR A 475 4.87 18.36 1.65
CA THR A 475 4.51 19.78 1.70
C THR A 475 3.00 19.99 1.74
N ALA A 476 2.56 21.04 2.43
CA ALA A 476 1.17 21.50 2.38
C ALA A 476 0.84 22.28 1.10
N THR A 477 1.87 22.81 0.40
CA THR A 477 1.65 23.56 -0.83
C THR A 477 1.20 22.65 -1.95
N GLY A 478 0.05 22.95 -2.55
CA GLY A 478 -0.54 22.12 -3.61
C GLY A 478 -1.38 20.96 -3.09
N SER A 479 -1.57 20.86 -1.78
CA SER A 479 -2.45 19.82 -1.19
C SER A 479 -3.86 19.89 -1.74
N LYS A 480 -4.50 18.73 -1.86
CA LYS A 480 -5.88 18.57 -2.34
C LYS A 480 -6.71 17.81 -1.32
N ALA A 481 -8.01 18.11 -1.30
CA ALA A 481 -8.99 17.35 -0.51
C ALA A 481 -10.10 16.81 -1.42
N PHE A 482 -10.52 15.60 -1.13
CA PHE A 482 -11.59 14.88 -1.80
C PHE A 482 -12.64 14.47 -0.76
N PRO A 483 -13.53 15.40 -0.34
CA PRO A 483 -14.63 15.05 0.52
C PRO A 483 -15.61 14.11 -0.21
N PRO A 484 -16.44 13.35 0.50
CA PRO A 484 -17.35 12.36 -0.09
C PRO A 484 -18.21 12.93 -1.22
N THR A 485 -18.69 14.15 -1.07
CA THR A 485 -19.52 14.83 -2.09
C THR A 485 -18.79 15.05 -3.41
N SER A 486 -17.49 15.35 -3.38
CA SER A 486 -16.66 15.47 -4.58
C SER A 486 -16.45 14.12 -5.26
N LEU A 487 -16.52 13.04 -4.50
CA LEU A 487 -16.44 11.68 -4.97
C LEU A 487 -17.80 11.09 -5.38
N GLY A 488 -18.88 11.92 -5.38
CA GLY A 488 -20.21 11.56 -5.79
C GLY A 488 -21.00 10.76 -4.77
N PHE A 489 -20.57 10.80 -3.50
CA PHE A 489 -21.30 10.23 -2.38
C PHE A 489 -22.14 11.31 -1.69
N ALA A 490 -23.27 10.91 -1.10
CA ALA A 490 -24.07 11.84 -0.31
C ALA A 490 -23.32 12.18 0.99
N ASP A 491 -23.51 13.42 1.46
CA ASP A 491 -22.88 13.93 2.69
C ASP A 491 -23.34 13.19 3.96
N THR A 492 -24.44 12.44 3.85
CA THR A 492 -25.03 11.63 4.93
C THR A 492 -24.66 10.15 4.83
N SER A 493 -23.67 9.79 4.01
CA SER A 493 -23.26 8.40 3.80
C SER A 493 -22.64 7.85 5.09
N THR A 494 -23.09 6.68 5.51
CA THR A 494 -22.61 5.99 6.72
C THR A 494 -21.34 5.18 6.48
N PHE A 495 -20.71 5.30 5.31
CA PHE A 495 -19.49 4.59 4.97
C PHE A 495 -18.29 5.52 5.03
N GLU A 496 -17.23 5.02 5.57
CA GLU A 496 -16.00 5.72 5.91
C GLU A 496 -15.12 5.90 4.66
N VAL A 497 -15.36 6.97 3.88
CA VAL A 497 -14.50 7.28 2.72
C VAL A 497 -13.10 7.62 3.20
N GLY A 498 -12.09 6.92 2.69
CA GLY A 498 -10.70 7.11 3.11
C GLY A 498 -10.30 6.36 4.38
N ALA A 499 -11.16 5.49 4.93
CA ALA A 499 -10.81 4.66 6.09
C ALA A 499 -9.74 3.60 5.78
N SER A 500 -9.63 3.16 4.53
CA SER A 500 -8.53 2.30 4.09
C SER A 500 -8.25 2.40 2.59
N PHE A 501 -7.01 2.07 2.22
CA PHE A 501 -6.48 2.11 0.87
C PHE A 501 -6.11 0.70 0.38
N ASN A 502 -5.89 0.57 -0.96
CA ASN A 502 -5.23 -0.60 -1.54
C ASN A 502 -3.78 -0.71 -1.03
N ARG A 503 -3.28 -1.91 -1.08
CA ARG A 503 -1.87 -2.27 -0.83
C ARG A 503 -1.10 -2.40 -2.12
#